data_a8e67749b06dd1678e13386cbf222acb
#
_entry.id   a8e67749b06dd1678e13386cbf222acb
#
_cell.length_a   1.000
_cell.length_b   1.000
_cell.length_c   1.000
_cell.angle_alpha   90.00
_cell.angle_beta   90.00
_cell.angle_gamma   90.00
#
_symmetry.space_group_name_H-M   'P 1'
#
loop_
_entity.id
_entity.type
_entity.pdbx_description
1 polymer ?
#
loop_
_entity_poly.entity_id
_entity_poly.type
_entity_poly.pdbx_seq_one_letter_code
_entity_poly.pdbx_strand_id
1 'polypeptide(L)'
;MIRNLSENVMIPIAGLIISAILCYELITMVMDKNNMHEVGSEFFFRYLVKACVAVMLLSKTFDITMAIFDVGNHIVTNAAGVISGSASIDVETTLTGMFNSQLSTMGIGELIGLGIETMIVSLCMKIMSVLITVVLYGRMIEIYLYISVAPVPFATLSNREWGSIGNNYIKGLCALAFQGFFIMVCVGIYSALVASIAVAGNLHTALWSVAAYTVILCFSLFKTGSLAKSVLNAH
;
A
#
# COMPACT_ATOMS: atom_id res chain seq x y z
N MET A 1 -4.43 -17.93 8.99
CA MET A 1 -3.35 -17.74 9.98
C MET A 1 -3.43 -16.35 10.61
N ILE A 2 -3.34 -15.25 9.86
CA ILE A 2 -3.33 -13.86 10.37
C ILE A 2 -4.61 -13.51 11.14
N ARG A 3 -5.79 -13.90 10.64
CA ARG A 3 -7.06 -13.75 11.35
C ARG A 3 -7.03 -14.40 12.71
N ASN A 4 -6.59 -15.66 12.78
CA ASN A 4 -6.49 -16.39 14.05
C ASN A 4 -5.48 -15.76 15.03
N LEU A 5 -4.38 -15.18 14.51
CA LEU A 5 -3.42 -14.45 15.33
C LEU A 5 -4.03 -13.16 15.89
N SER A 6 -4.73 -12.40 15.06
CA SER A 6 -5.42 -11.18 15.47
C SER A 6 -6.53 -11.48 16.49
N GLU A 7 -7.39 -12.46 16.20
CA GLU A 7 -8.56 -12.78 17.03
C GLU A 7 -8.19 -13.49 18.35
N ASN A 8 -7.28 -14.46 18.32
CA ASN A 8 -7.02 -15.30 19.48
C ASN A 8 -5.86 -14.80 20.36
N VAL A 9 -4.94 -13.98 19.82
CA VAL A 9 -3.79 -13.48 20.57
C VAL A 9 -3.92 -11.98 20.83
N MET A 10 -4.21 -11.20 19.81
CA MET A 10 -4.17 -9.74 19.93
C MET A 10 -5.45 -9.15 20.54
N ILE A 11 -6.63 -9.70 20.26
CA ILE A 11 -7.89 -9.24 20.89
C ILE A 11 -7.88 -9.39 22.40
N PRO A 12 -7.45 -10.50 23.01
CA PRO A 12 -7.34 -10.60 24.47
C PRO A 12 -6.40 -9.55 25.08
N ILE A 13 -5.25 -9.30 24.47
CA ILE A 13 -4.30 -8.27 24.91
C ILE A 13 -4.93 -6.88 24.78
N ALA A 14 -5.55 -6.59 23.66
CA ALA A 14 -6.26 -5.33 23.44
C ALA A 14 -7.46 -5.17 24.39
N GLY A 15 -8.10 -6.27 24.79
CA GLY A 15 -9.14 -6.30 25.80
C GLY A 15 -8.65 -5.85 27.17
N LEU A 16 -7.44 -6.26 27.57
CA LEU A 16 -6.82 -5.77 28.80
C LEU A 16 -6.50 -4.26 28.71
N ILE A 17 -5.97 -3.83 27.58
CA ILE A 17 -5.65 -2.41 27.35
C ILE A 17 -6.92 -1.55 27.39
N ILE A 18 -7.99 -1.95 26.70
CA ILE A 18 -9.25 -1.18 26.70
C ILE A 18 -9.88 -1.14 28.07
N SER A 19 -9.80 -2.24 28.85
CA SER A 19 -10.29 -2.27 30.22
C SER A 19 -9.53 -1.29 31.11
N ALA A 20 -8.21 -1.24 31.02
CA ALA A 20 -7.39 -0.28 31.76
C ALA A 20 -7.72 1.17 31.35
N ILE A 21 -7.87 1.42 30.04
CA ILE A 21 -8.24 2.74 29.50
C ILE A 21 -9.61 3.18 30.00
N LEU A 22 -10.61 2.30 29.99
CA LEU A 22 -11.95 2.62 30.47
C LEU A 22 -11.97 2.86 31.98
N CYS A 23 -11.22 2.10 32.78
CA CYS A 23 -11.06 2.36 34.19
C CYS A 23 -10.41 3.72 34.48
N TYR A 24 -9.32 4.04 33.75
CA TYR A 24 -8.65 5.33 33.86
C TYR A 24 -9.60 6.49 33.52
N GLU A 25 -10.37 6.37 32.44
CA GLU A 25 -11.32 7.38 32.02
C GLU A 25 -12.46 7.58 33.03
N LEU A 26 -12.95 6.48 33.65
CA LEU A 26 -13.95 6.54 34.69
C LEU A 26 -13.40 7.29 35.91
N ILE A 27 -12.16 7.00 36.31
CA ILE A 27 -11.49 7.70 37.44
C ILE A 27 -11.35 9.20 37.13
N THR A 28 -10.84 9.54 35.93
CA THR A 28 -10.67 10.93 35.50
C THR A 28 -12.02 11.67 35.49
N MET A 29 -13.06 11.01 34.98
CA MET A 29 -14.42 11.58 34.94
C MET A 29 -15.00 11.85 36.31
N VAL A 30 -14.70 11.03 37.32
CA VAL A 30 -15.12 11.21 38.71
C VAL A 30 -14.28 12.29 39.40
N MET A 31 -12.97 12.37 39.10
CA MET A 31 -12.06 13.32 39.73
C MET A 31 -12.22 14.75 39.18
N ASP A 32 -12.48 14.93 37.89
CA ASP A 32 -12.68 16.27 37.28
C ASP A 32 -13.89 17.02 37.82
N LYS A 33 -14.86 16.30 38.39
CA LYS A 33 -16.00 16.90 39.09
C LYS A 33 -15.79 16.86 40.58
N ASN A 34 -15.28 17.96 41.11
CA ASN A 34 -14.95 18.19 42.54
C ASN A 34 -16.15 18.03 43.52
N ASN A 35 -17.36 17.73 43.02
CA ASN A 35 -18.56 17.46 43.80
C ASN A 35 -19.25 16.19 43.31
N MET A 36 -19.09 15.09 44.01
CA MET A 36 -19.81 13.82 43.77
C MET A 36 -21.34 13.94 43.69
N HIS A 37 -21.90 15.09 44.12
CA HIS A 37 -23.35 15.33 44.15
C HIS A 37 -23.94 15.72 42.76
N GLU A 38 -23.11 16.08 41.77
CA GLU A 38 -23.57 16.51 40.44
C GLU A 38 -23.26 15.52 39.31
N VAL A 39 -22.88 14.27 39.62
CA VAL A 39 -22.74 13.24 38.61
C VAL A 39 -24.14 12.80 38.17
N GLY A 40 -24.75 13.56 37.28
CA GLY A 40 -26.06 13.23 36.73
C GLY A 40 -26.01 11.93 35.92
N SER A 41 -27.12 11.24 35.85
CA SER A 41 -27.30 9.99 35.07
C SER A 41 -26.84 10.08 33.60
N GLU A 42 -26.83 11.30 33.04
CA GLU A 42 -26.36 11.56 31.67
C GLU A 42 -24.87 11.24 31.44
N PHE A 43 -24.01 11.49 32.43
CA PHE A 43 -22.58 11.22 32.34
C PHE A 43 -22.29 9.73 32.35
N PHE A 44 -22.97 8.99 33.21
CA PHE A 44 -22.87 7.56 33.27
C PHE A 44 -23.36 6.91 31.99
N PHE A 45 -24.46 7.43 31.41
CA PHE A 45 -24.98 6.94 30.15
C PHE A 45 -24.01 7.21 28.99
N ARG A 46 -23.41 8.38 28.89
CA ARG A 46 -22.37 8.68 27.88
C ARG A 46 -21.17 7.77 27.98
N TYR A 47 -20.70 7.50 29.21
CA TYR A 47 -19.60 6.57 29.44
C TYR A 47 -19.98 5.15 29.00
N LEU A 48 -21.17 4.69 29.31
CA LEU A 48 -21.65 3.36 28.97
C LEU A 48 -21.76 3.18 27.44
N VAL A 49 -22.33 4.16 26.74
CA VAL A 49 -22.38 4.15 25.27
C VAL A 49 -20.97 4.12 24.68
N LYS A 50 -20.05 4.93 25.21
CA LYS A 50 -18.66 4.95 24.75
C LYS A 50 -17.96 3.62 24.96
N ALA A 51 -18.16 2.99 26.12
CA ALA A 51 -17.62 1.67 26.43
C ALA A 51 -18.18 0.59 25.46
N CYS A 52 -19.49 0.61 25.20
CA CYS A 52 -20.11 -0.30 24.25
C CYS A 52 -19.53 -0.15 22.84
N VAL A 53 -19.39 1.10 22.35
CA VAL A 53 -18.81 1.40 21.04
C VAL A 53 -17.35 0.94 20.99
N ALA A 54 -16.58 1.15 22.04
CA ALA A 54 -15.17 0.75 22.11
C ALA A 54 -15.01 -0.79 22.04
N VAL A 55 -15.81 -1.54 22.77
CA VAL A 55 -15.80 -3.00 22.74
C VAL A 55 -16.29 -3.52 21.38
N MET A 56 -17.30 -2.88 20.79
CA MET A 56 -17.78 -3.24 19.46
C MET A 56 -16.72 -3.00 18.38
N LEU A 57 -16.02 -1.86 18.41
CA LEU A 57 -14.90 -1.58 17.50
C LEU A 57 -13.78 -2.60 17.65
N LEU A 58 -13.44 -2.97 18.89
CA LEU A 58 -12.40 -3.96 19.17
C LEU A 58 -12.77 -5.34 18.61
N SER A 59 -14.00 -5.80 18.85
CA SER A 59 -14.46 -7.11 18.35
C SER A 59 -14.56 -7.20 16.84
N LYS A 60 -14.77 -6.06 16.15
CA LYS A 60 -14.88 -5.96 14.69
C LYS A 60 -13.64 -5.41 14.01
N THR A 61 -12.52 -5.30 14.71
CA THR A 61 -11.28 -4.71 14.19
C THR A 61 -10.82 -5.37 12.90
N PHE A 62 -10.84 -6.70 12.83
CA PHE A 62 -10.42 -7.44 11.64
C PHE A 62 -11.31 -7.13 10.44
N ASP A 63 -12.62 -7.14 10.62
CA ASP A 63 -13.59 -6.85 9.55
C ASP A 63 -13.44 -5.41 9.04
N ILE A 64 -13.23 -4.43 9.96
CA ILE A 64 -13.00 -3.02 9.60
C ILE A 64 -11.69 -2.85 8.82
N THR A 65 -10.63 -3.50 9.27
CA THR A 65 -9.32 -3.45 8.59
C THR A 65 -9.41 -4.02 7.19
N MET A 66 -10.07 -5.17 7.02
CA MET A 66 -10.29 -5.77 5.71
C MET A 66 -11.13 -4.89 4.80
N ALA A 67 -12.19 -4.26 5.32
CA ALA A 67 -13.02 -3.34 4.54
C ALA A 67 -12.21 -2.15 3.97
N ILE A 68 -11.24 -1.62 4.72
CA ILE A 68 -10.35 -0.55 4.23
C ILE A 68 -9.50 -1.06 3.04
N PHE A 69 -8.98 -2.29 3.11
CA PHE A 69 -8.22 -2.87 2.00
C PHE A 69 -9.10 -3.24 0.81
N ASP A 70 -10.35 -3.65 1.02
CA ASP A 70 -11.31 -3.91 -0.06
C ASP A 70 -11.63 -2.64 -0.84
N VAL A 71 -11.83 -1.52 -0.15
CA VAL A 71 -11.97 -0.19 -0.79
C VAL A 71 -10.71 0.17 -1.58
N GLY A 72 -9.52 -0.03 -0.98
CA GLY A 72 -8.24 0.19 -1.66
C GLY A 72 -8.10 -0.66 -2.92
N ASN A 73 -8.47 -1.94 -2.87
CA ASN A 73 -8.43 -2.85 -4.00
C ASN A 73 -9.42 -2.44 -5.11
N HIS A 74 -10.62 -2.00 -4.74
CA HIS A 74 -11.60 -1.46 -5.69
C HIS A 74 -11.05 -0.24 -6.44
N ILE A 75 -10.38 0.68 -5.74
CA ILE A 75 -9.72 1.85 -6.35
C ILE A 75 -8.63 1.40 -7.33
N VAL A 76 -7.80 0.43 -6.96
CA VAL A 76 -6.73 -0.12 -7.81
C VAL A 76 -7.31 -0.76 -9.06
N THR A 77 -8.38 -1.54 -8.93
CA THR A 77 -9.04 -2.22 -10.05
C THR A 77 -9.65 -1.21 -11.04
N ASN A 78 -10.30 -0.17 -10.54
CA ASN A 78 -10.85 0.88 -11.38
C ASN A 78 -9.74 1.67 -12.11
N ALA A 79 -8.64 1.99 -11.41
CA ALA A 79 -7.48 2.64 -12.02
C ALA A 79 -6.84 1.76 -13.11
N ALA A 80 -6.74 0.45 -12.86
CA ALA A 80 -6.26 -0.52 -13.84
C ALA A 80 -7.13 -0.53 -15.10
N GLY A 81 -8.46 -0.48 -14.96
CA GLY A 81 -9.38 -0.42 -16.09
C GLY A 81 -9.17 0.82 -16.97
N VAL A 82 -8.96 2.00 -16.33
CA VAL A 82 -8.68 3.25 -17.05
C VAL A 82 -7.33 3.19 -17.77
N ILE A 83 -6.30 2.69 -17.11
CA ILE A 83 -4.94 2.58 -17.66
C ILE A 83 -4.92 1.60 -18.83
N SER A 84 -5.54 0.41 -18.70
CA SER A 84 -5.61 -0.59 -19.75
C SER A 84 -6.37 -0.08 -20.98
N GLY A 85 -7.41 0.72 -20.80
CA GLY A 85 -8.15 1.34 -21.90
C GLY A 85 -7.33 2.42 -22.64
N SER A 86 -6.38 3.05 -21.97
CA SER A 86 -5.53 4.09 -22.55
C SER A 86 -4.24 3.54 -23.17
N ALA A 87 -3.76 2.38 -22.73
CA ALA A 87 -2.49 1.76 -23.12
C ALA A 87 -2.66 0.59 -24.13
N SER A 88 -3.75 0.57 -24.90
CA SER A 88 -4.05 -0.51 -25.86
C SER A 88 -3.16 -0.51 -27.13
N ILE A 89 -1.97 0.09 -27.08
CA ILE A 89 -0.95 -0.12 -28.10
C ILE A 89 -0.35 -1.48 -27.81
N ASP A 90 -0.48 -2.39 -28.78
CA ASP A 90 0.17 -3.70 -28.74
C ASP A 90 1.69 -3.50 -28.92
N VAL A 91 2.33 -3.15 -27.80
CA VAL A 91 3.77 -2.85 -27.73
C VAL A 91 4.58 -4.07 -28.16
N GLU A 92 4.10 -5.27 -27.88
CA GLU A 92 4.78 -6.52 -28.17
C GLU A 92 4.86 -6.77 -29.69
N THR A 93 3.77 -6.64 -30.42
CA THR A 93 3.75 -6.82 -31.89
C THR A 93 4.52 -5.73 -32.60
N THR A 94 4.43 -4.48 -32.14
CA THR A 94 5.15 -3.34 -32.74
C THR A 94 6.65 -3.48 -32.52
N LEU A 95 7.11 -3.77 -31.32
CA LEU A 95 8.54 -4.01 -31.04
C LEU A 95 9.06 -5.22 -31.79
N THR A 96 8.36 -6.33 -31.80
CA THR A 96 8.76 -7.55 -32.52
C THR A 96 8.86 -7.31 -34.02
N GLY A 97 7.95 -6.54 -34.60
CA GLY A 97 8.00 -6.13 -36.02
C GLY A 97 9.22 -5.27 -36.34
N MET A 98 9.55 -4.29 -35.50
CA MET A 98 10.75 -3.46 -35.65
C MET A 98 12.03 -4.28 -35.49
N PHE A 99 12.11 -5.19 -34.51
CA PHE A 99 13.24 -6.08 -34.33
C PHE A 99 13.48 -6.92 -35.58
N ASN A 100 12.46 -7.61 -36.09
CA ASN A 100 12.61 -8.51 -37.25
C ASN A 100 13.01 -7.76 -38.54
N SER A 101 12.50 -6.53 -38.74
CA SER A 101 12.86 -5.76 -39.95
C SER A 101 14.28 -5.24 -39.90
N GLN A 102 14.78 -4.81 -38.74
CA GLN A 102 16.16 -4.30 -38.62
C GLN A 102 17.21 -5.41 -38.54
N LEU A 103 16.93 -6.52 -37.84
CA LEU A 103 17.83 -7.68 -37.77
C LEU A 103 18.13 -8.26 -39.18
N SER A 104 17.16 -8.26 -40.08
CA SER A 104 17.34 -8.78 -41.45
C SER A 104 18.25 -7.92 -42.33
N THR A 105 18.51 -6.67 -41.95
CA THR A 105 19.34 -5.71 -42.69
C THR A 105 20.74 -5.52 -42.12
N MET A 106 21.01 -6.03 -40.90
CA MET A 106 22.27 -5.82 -40.17
C MET A 106 23.37 -6.76 -40.64
N GLY A 107 24.61 -6.27 -40.70
CA GLY A 107 25.81 -7.05 -40.92
C GLY A 107 26.21 -7.92 -39.72
N ILE A 108 26.98 -8.97 -39.93
CA ILE A 108 27.41 -9.93 -38.90
C ILE A 108 28.11 -9.21 -37.72
N GLY A 109 28.91 -8.18 -37.98
CA GLY A 109 29.60 -7.43 -36.93
C GLY A 109 28.65 -6.59 -36.04
N GLU A 110 27.65 -5.98 -36.66
CA GLU A 110 26.62 -5.23 -35.97
C GLU A 110 25.71 -6.15 -35.11
N LEU A 111 25.45 -7.36 -35.62
CA LEU A 111 24.66 -8.38 -34.93
C LEU A 111 25.37 -8.88 -33.67
N ILE A 112 26.68 -9.04 -33.69
CA ILE A 112 27.49 -9.43 -32.52
C ILE A 112 27.47 -8.29 -31.47
N GLY A 113 27.64 -7.04 -31.92
CA GLY A 113 27.55 -5.87 -31.05
C GLY A 113 26.20 -5.77 -30.35
N LEU A 114 25.12 -5.91 -31.11
CA LEU A 114 23.74 -5.90 -30.58
C LEU A 114 23.51 -7.08 -29.60
N GLY A 115 24.09 -8.25 -29.86
CA GLY A 115 24.03 -9.41 -29.00
C GLY A 115 24.65 -9.16 -27.63
N ILE A 116 25.80 -8.48 -27.56
CA ILE A 116 26.48 -8.11 -26.33
C ILE A 116 25.63 -7.07 -25.55
N GLU A 117 25.12 -6.05 -26.23
CA GLU A 117 24.24 -5.04 -25.61
C GLU A 117 22.97 -5.68 -25.04
N THR A 118 22.33 -6.56 -25.79
CA THR A 118 21.13 -7.29 -25.34
C THR A 118 21.43 -8.16 -24.11
N MET A 119 22.61 -8.77 -24.05
CA MET A 119 23.03 -9.56 -22.88
C MET A 119 23.15 -8.68 -21.63
N ILE A 120 23.77 -7.52 -21.75
CA ILE A 120 23.91 -6.56 -20.64
C ILE A 120 22.55 -6.04 -20.19
N VAL A 121 21.72 -5.57 -21.14
CA VAL A 121 20.37 -5.08 -20.85
C VAL A 121 19.51 -6.18 -20.23
N SER A 122 19.58 -7.42 -20.71
CA SER A 122 18.81 -8.53 -20.15
C SER A 122 19.23 -8.87 -18.70
N LEU A 123 20.50 -8.75 -18.37
CA LEU A 123 20.99 -8.91 -17.00
C LEU A 123 20.45 -7.81 -16.08
N CYS A 124 20.51 -6.55 -16.50
CA CYS A 124 19.94 -5.43 -15.77
C CYS A 124 18.42 -5.61 -15.57
N MET A 125 17.69 -6.02 -16.59
CA MET A 125 16.25 -6.26 -16.52
C MET A 125 15.90 -7.40 -15.55
N LYS A 126 16.68 -8.46 -15.48
CA LYS A 126 16.50 -9.54 -14.51
C LYS A 126 16.68 -9.04 -13.07
N ILE A 127 17.71 -8.24 -12.83
CA ILE A 127 17.94 -7.63 -11.50
C ILE A 127 16.76 -6.74 -11.13
N MET A 128 16.31 -5.87 -12.03
CA MET A 128 15.16 -4.96 -11.77
C MET A 128 13.87 -5.74 -11.52
N SER A 129 13.63 -6.83 -12.26
CA SER A 129 12.48 -7.70 -12.05
C SER A 129 12.45 -8.30 -10.65
N VAL A 130 13.59 -8.76 -10.14
CA VAL A 130 13.71 -9.27 -8.77
C VAL A 130 13.44 -8.15 -7.75
N LEU A 131 13.99 -6.94 -7.96
CA LEU A 131 13.75 -5.81 -7.06
C LEU A 131 12.27 -5.40 -7.02
N ILE A 132 11.61 -5.32 -8.18
CA ILE A 132 10.16 -5.04 -8.26
C ILE A 132 9.36 -6.11 -7.51
N THR A 133 9.71 -7.39 -7.69
CA THR A 133 9.09 -8.51 -6.99
C THR A 133 9.23 -8.37 -5.47
N VAL A 134 10.44 -8.02 -4.99
CA VAL A 134 10.71 -7.78 -3.56
C VAL A 134 9.87 -6.64 -3.01
N VAL A 135 9.70 -5.54 -3.76
CA VAL A 135 8.85 -4.41 -3.34
C VAL A 135 7.39 -4.84 -3.19
N LEU A 136 6.86 -5.59 -4.16
CA LEU A 136 5.46 -6.03 -4.14
C LEU A 136 5.19 -7.03 -3.00
N TYR A 137 6.04 -8.03 -2.83
CA TYR A 137 5.91 -8.99 -1.73
C TYR A 137 6.18 -8.35 -0.36
N GLY A 138 7.15 -7.43 -0.27
CA GLY A 138 7.41 -6.66 0.94
C GLY A 138 6.19 -5.89 1.41
N ARG A 139 5.47 -5.26 0.47
CA ARG A 139 4.18 -4.60 0.76
C ARG A 139 3.13 -5.59 1.30
N MET A 140 3.00 -6.77 0.71
CA MET A 140 2.06 -7.78 1.21
C MET A 140 2.37 -8.18 2.66
N ILE A 141 3.64 -8.37 2.97
CA ILE A 141 4.08 -8.70 4.34
C ILE A 141 3.76 -7.53 5.28
N GLU A 142 4.04 -6.28 4.88
CA GLU A 142 3.71 -5.09 5.68
C GLU A 142 2.21 -5.01 5.99
N ILE A 143 1.34 -5.23 5.00
CA ILE A 143 -0.12 -5.29 5.18
C ILE A 143 -0.49 -6.35 6.21
N TYR A 144 0.06 -7.55 6.11
CA TYR A 144 -0.25 -8.64 7.04
C TYR A 144 0.21 -8.33 8.48
N LEU A 145 1.37 -7.70 8.64
CA LEU A 145 1.85 -7.25 9.95
C LEU A 145 0.92 -6.18 10.55
N TYR A 146 0.52 -5.20 9.76
CA TYR A 146 -0.44 -4.18 10.21
C TYR A 146 -1.76 -4.81 10.65
N ILE A 147 -2.37 -5.68 9.84
CA ILE A 147 -3.63 -6.34 10.18
C ILE A 147 -3.51 -7.18 11.46
N SER A 148 -2.39 -7.86 11.66
CA SER A 148 -2.21 -8.73 12.84
C SER A 148 -2.22 -7.96 14.16
N VAL A 149 -1.66 -6.74 14.18
CA VAL A 149 -1.51 -5.89 15.38
C VAL A 149 -2.70 -4.93 15.56
N ALA A 150 -3.61 -4.86 14.60
CA ALA A 150 -4.73 -3.91 14.57
C ALA A 150 -5.52 -3.77 15.88
N PRO A 151 -5.85 -4.84 16.65
CA PRO A 151 -6.66 -4.70 17.86
C PRO A 151 -6.07 -3.75 18.90
N VAL A 152 -4.74 -3.68 19.03
CA VAL A 152 -4.08 -2.83 20.04
C VAL A 152 -4.28 -1.34 19.78
N PRO A 153 -3.97 -0.77 18.60
CA PRO A 153 -4.28 0.62 18.29
C PRO A 153 -5.77 0.94 18.32
N PHE A 154 -6.62 0.00 17.88
CA PHE A 154 -8.07 0.20 17.92
C PHE A 154 -8.60 0.33 19.35
N ALA A 155 -8.01 -0.37 20.33
CA ALA A 155 -8.37 -0.22 21.73
C ALA A 155 -8.12 1.21 22.27
N THR A 156 -7.16 1.94 21.70
CA THR A 156 -6.83 3.32 22.14
C THR A 156 -7.75 4.38 21.55
N LEU A 157 -8.51 4.08 20.48
CA LEU A 157 -9.37 5.06 19.78
C LEU A 157 -10.41 5.72 20.68
N SER A 158 -10.87 5.00 21.69
CA SER A 158 -11.91 5.46 22.59
C SER A 158 -11.45 6.53 23.58
N ASN A 159 -10.15 6.66 23.81
CA ASN A 159 -9.59 7.58 24.81
C ASN A 159 -9.13 8.88 24.16
N ARG A 160 -9.38 10.01 24.85
CA ARG A 160 -9.00 11.33 24.35
C ARG A 160 -7.49 11.55 24.35
N GLU A 161 -6.77 11.02 25.33
CA GLU A 161 -5.32 11.21 25.47
C GLU A 161 -4.54 10.25 24.55
N TRP A 162 -4.95 8.98 24.47
CA TRP A 162 -4.26 7.93 23.73
C TRP A 162 -4.84 7.67 22.34
N GLY A 163 -5.96 8.30 22.01
CA GLY A 163 -6.63 8.15 20.71
C GLY A 163 -5.79 8.56 19.50
N SER A 164 -4.75 9.37 19.72
CA SER A 164 -3.77 9.73 18.70
C SER A 164 -3.06 8.50 18.12
N ILE A 165 -2.79 7.47 18.93
CA ILE A 165 -2.15 6.21 18.53
C ILE A 165 -3.06 5.48 17.53
N GLY A 166 -4.32 5.26 17.89
CA GLY A 166 -5.32 4.62 17.03
C GLY A 166 -5.56 5.41 15.74
N ASN A 167 -5.62 6.74 15.84
CA ASN A 167 -5.84 7.61 14.68
C ASN A 167 -4.67 7.56 13.69
N ASN A 168 -3.43 7.60 14.17
CA ASN A 168 -2.24 7.45 13.32
C ASN A 168 -2.17 6.06 12.71
N TYR A 169 -2.58 5.03 13.44
CA TYR A 169 -2.65 3.68 12.91
C TYR A 169 -3.64 3.57 11.74
N ILE A 170 -4.86 4.13 11.87
CA ILE A 170 -5.85 4.14 10.79
C ILE A 170 -5.32 4.90 9.57
N LYS A 171 -4.66 6.04 9.77
CA LYS A 171 -4.00 6.77 8.69
C LYS A 171 -2.94 5.91 7.99
N GLY A 172 -2.11 5.19 8.76
CA GLY A 172 -1.12 4.26 8.24
C GLY A 172 -1.75 3.12 7.43
N LEU A 173 -2.86 2.56 7.92
CA LEU A 173 -3.62 1.53 7.24
C LEU A 173 -4.20 2.03 5.91
N CYS A 174 -4.81 3.22 5.91
CA CYS A 174 -5.28 3.87 4.69
C CYS A 174 -4.12 4.16 3.72
N ALA A 175 -2.95 4.57 4.23
CA ALA A 175 -1.77 4.80 3.40
C ALA A 175 -1.31 3.52 2.70
N LEU A 176 -1.29 2.39 3.40
CA LEU A 176 -0.98 1.09 2.81
C LEU A 176 -2.01 0.67 1.75
N ALA A 177 -3.30 0.92 1.99
CA ALA A 177 -4.35 0.66 0.99
C ALA A 177 -4.17 1.54 -0.25
N PHE A 178 -3.89 2.83 -0.07
CA PHE A 178 -3.63 3.78 -1.16
C PHE A 178 -2.32 3.55 -1.92
N GLN A 179 -1.32 2.96 -1.28
CA GLN A 179 -0.04 2.63 -1.94
C GLN A 179 -0.26 1.79 -3.21
N GLY A 180 -1.28 0.89 -3.22
CA GLY A 180 -1.63 0.11 -4.40
C GLY A 180 -2.02 0.96 -5.59
N PHE A 181 -2.75 2.04 -5.37
CA PHE A 181 -3.10 3.00 -6.40
C PHE A 181 -1.85 3.67 -6.99
N PHE A 182 -0.91 4.13 -6.15
CA PHE A 182 0.34 4.73 -6.64
C PHE A 182 1.20 3.75 -7.44
N ILE A 183 1.27 2.49 -7.01
CA ILE A 183 1.94 1.43 -7.78
C ILE A 183 1.30 1.30 -9.17
N MET A 184 -0.04 1.28 -9.23
CA MET A 184 -0.76 1.16 -10.49
C MET A 184 -0.52 2.36 -11.42
N VAL A 185 -0.49 3.57 -10.87
CA VAL A 185 -0.14 4.80 -11.62
C VAL A 185 1.29 4.72 -12.17
N CYS A 186 2.27 4.28 -11.36
CA CYS A 186 3.65 4.10 -11.82
C CYS A 186 3.74 3.08 -12.98
N VAL A 187 3.02 1.99 -12.90
CA VAL A 187 2.96 0.98 -13.97
C VAL A 187 2.31 1.56 -15.23
N GLY A 188 1.25 2.36 -15.08
CA GLY A 188 0.60 3.04 -16.20
C GLY A 188 1.52 4.03 -16.91
N ILE A 189 2.27 4.83 -16.15
CA ILE A 189 3.27 5.76 -16.70
C ILE A 189 4.38 4.98 -17.43
N TYR A 190 4.86 3.90 -16.82
CA TYR A 190 5.86 3.04 -17.45
C TYR A 190 5.36 2.46 -18.78
N SER A 191 4.13 1.95 -18.83
CA SER A 191 3.51 1.44 -20.05
C SER A 191 3.45 2.51 -21.15
N ALA A 192 3.05 3.73 -20.82
CA ALA A 192 3.02 4.84 -21.76
C ALA A 192 4.43 5.24 -22.27
N LEU A 193 5.44 5.23 -21.39
CA LEU A 193 6.83 5.49 -21.76
C LEU A 193 7.38 4.42 -22.69
N VAL A 194 7.13 3.14 -22.42
CA VAL A 194 7.56 2.04 -23.30
C VAL A 194 6.85 2.10 -24.64
N ALA A 195 5.57 2.45 -24.69
CA ALA A 195 4.82 2.65 -25.92
C ALA A 195 5.42 3.75 -26.80
N SER A 196 5.96 4.82 -26.20
CA SER A 196 6.61 5.91 -26.94
C SER A 196 7.91 5.49 -27.63
N ILE A 197 8.59 4.46 -27.15
CA ILE A 197 9.83 3.93 -27.76
C ILE A 197 9.55 3.27 -29.11
N ALA A 198 8.40 2.62 -29.25
CA ALA A 198 8.02 1.95 -30.50
C ALA A 198 8.02 2.90 -31.73
N VAL A 199 8.00 4.22 -31.49
CA VAL A 199 8.03 5.25 -32.55
C VAL A 199 9.46 5.71 -32.88
N ALA A 200 10.47 5.39 -32.06
CA ALA A 200 11.81 6.01 -32.13
C ALA A 200 12.78 5.44 -33.19
N GLY A 201 12.43 4.38 -33.92
CA GLY A 201 13.13 3.92 -35.12
C GLY A 201 14.53 3.30 -34.98
N ASN A 202 15.20 3.42 -33.85
CA ASN A 202 16.57 2.96 -33.60
C ASN A 202 16.63 1.87 -32.53
N LEU A 203 17.05 0.65 -32.90
CA LEU A 203 17.03 -0.53 -32.02
C LEU A 203 17.92 -0.40 -30.78
N HIS A 204 19.14 0.12 -30.95
CA HIS A 204 20.06 0.37 -29.84
C HIS A 204 19.47 1.35 -28.82
N THR A 205 18.92 2.47 -29.30
CA THR A 205 18.28 3.46 -28.45
C THR A 205 17.04 2.90 -27.75
N ALA A 206 16.25 2.07 -28.44
CA ALA A 206 15.07 1.41 -27.86
C ALA A 206 15.44 0.49 -26.69
N LEU A 207 16.46 -0.37 -26.84
CA LEU A 207 16.94 -1.27 -25.79
C LEU A 207 17.37 -0.51 -24.52
N TRP A 208 18.22 0.51 -24.68
CA TRP A 208 18.69 1.30 -23.54
C TRP A 208 17.57 2.12 -22.91
N SER A 209 16.62 2.63 -23.70
CA SER A 209 15.47 3.36 -23.18
C SER A 209 14.55 2.48 -22.33
N VAL A 210 14.26 1.25 -22.78
CA VAL A 210 13.48 0.29 -21.97
C VAL A 210 14.17 -0.01 -20.67
N ALA A 211 15.50 -0.24 -20.68
CA ALA A 211 16.26 -0.48 -19.47
C ALA A 211 16.20 0.74 -18.52
N ALA A 212 16.40 1.95 -19.05
CA ALA A 212 16.33 3.19 -18.26
C ALA A 212 14.95 3.39 -17.64
N TYR A 213 13.87 3.20 -18.40
CA TYR A 213 12.50 3.34 -17.87
C TYR A 213 12.18 2.28 -16.82
N THR A 214 12.70 1.05 -16.96
CA THR A 214 12.54 0.02 -15.93
C THR A 214 13.27 0.37 -14.64
N VAL A 215 14.46 0.98 -14.73
CA VAL A 215 15.17 1.50 -13.57
C VAL A 215 14.35 2.61 -12.88
N ILE A 216 13.80 3.56 -13.65
CA ILE A 216 12.95 4.62 -13.13
C ILE A 216 11.71 4.04 -12.44
N LEU A 217 11.05 3.04 -13.05
CA LEU A 217 9.92 2.35 -12.44
C LEU A 217 10.32 1.74 -11.10
N CYS A 218 11.42 1.00 -11.05
CA CYS A 218 11.89 0.36 -9.83
C CYS A 218 12.08 1.39 -8.69
N PHE A 219 12.80 2.49 -8.94
CA PHE A 219 13.00 3.54 -7.94
C PHE A 219 11.70 4.26 -7.55
N SER A 220 10.78 4.45 -8.49
CA SER A 220 9.47 5.02 -8.22
C SER A 220 8.65 4.14 -7.29
N LEU A 221 8.66 2.82 -7.51
CA LEU A 221 7.97 1.85 -6.67
C LEU A 221 8.46 1.88 -5.22
N PHE A 222 9.78 2.01 -4.99
CA PHE A 222 10.33 2.17 -3.63
C PHE A 222 9.78 3.40 -2.90
N LYS A 223 9.50 4.48 -3.63
CA LYS A 223 8.99 5.72 -3.05
C LYS A 223 7.49 5.74 -2.82
N THR A 224 6.73 4.82 -3.40
CA THR A 224 5.25 4.81 -3.29
C THR A 224 4.76 4.69 -1.85
N GLY A 225 5.45 3.92 -1.00
CA GLY A 225 5.10 3.77 0.41
C GLY A 225 5.27 5.07 1.20
N SER A 226 6.40 5.75 1.07
CA SER A 226 6.64 7.03 1.74
C SER A 226 5.71 8.13 1.22
N LEU A 227 5.41 8.13 -0.07
CA LEU A 227 4.47 9.06 -0.68
C LEU A 227 3.06 8.86 -0.13
N ALA A 228 2.59 7.61 -0.05
CA ALA A 228 1.28 7.28 0.50
C ALA A 228 1.15 7.74 1.96
N LYS A 229 2.17 7.50 2.79
CA LYS A 229 2.21 7.97 4.19
C LYS A 229 2.22 9.49 4.28
N SER A 230 2.98 10.17 3.41
CA SER A 230 3.05 11.65 3.38
C SER A 230 1.71 12.28 3.01
N VAL A 231 1.02 11.76 1.99
CA VAL A 231 -0.28 12.29 1.53
C VAL A 231 -1.35 12.18 2.61
N LEU A 232 -1.34 11.10 3.41
CA LEU A 232 -2.30 10.88 4.48
C LEU A 232 -1.83 11.36 5.86
N ASN A 233 -0.67 12.04 5.90
CA ASN A 233 -0.06 12.50 7.15
C ASN A 233 0.00 11.39 8.22
N ALA A 234 0.44 10.21 7.78
CA ALA A 234 0.65 9.03 8.60
C ALA A 234 2.12 9.00 9.06
N HIS A 235 2.33 9.17 10.35
CA HIS A 235 3.66 9.18 10.98
C HIS A 235 3.88 7.92 11.81
#